data_fce1e770ea8bd750cdb2293a515398c1
#
_entry.id   fce1e770ea8bd750cdb2293a515398c1
#
_cell.length_a   1.000
_cell.length_b   1.000
_cell.length_c   1.000
_cell.angle_alpha   90.00
_cell.angle_beta   90.00
_cell.angle_gamma   90.00
#
_symmetry.space_group_name_H-M   'P 1'
#
loop_
_entity.id
_entity.type
_entity.pdbx_description
1 polymer ?
#
loop_
_entity_poly.entity_id
_entity_poly.type
_entity_poly.pdbx_seq_one_letter_code
_entity_poly.pdbx_strand_id
1 'polypeptide(L)'
;MLAQARSRLQRITPAQAHDALVAGALLVDIRPGWQRAAEGEVPGALVVERNHLEWRFDPECDARLPQATGYEVQVIVLCSEGYTSSLAADSLRSLGLHRATDVIGGFQSWFAEGLPVRLPRGGR
;
A
#
# COMPACT_ATOMS: atom_id res chain seq x y z
N MET A 1 -7.58 17.80 -5.35
CA MET A 1 -7.69 16.36 -5.61
C MET A 1 -7.09 15.54 -4.48
N LEU A 2 -5.84 15.74 -4.15
CA LEU A 2 -5.19 14.98 -3.08
C LEU A 2 -5.81 15.24 -1.72
N ALA A 3 -6.08 16.49 -1.39
CA ALA A 3 -6.71 16.84 -0.10
C ALA A 3 -8.09 16.18 0.05
N GLN A 4 -8.86 16.13 -1.03
CA GLN A 4 -10.17 15.48 -0.99
C GLN A 4 -10.06 13.99 -0.75
N ALA A 5 -9.13 13.32 -1.43
CA ALA A 5 -8.89 11.89 -1.22
C ALA A 5 -8.50 11.64 0.24
N ARG A 6 -7.56 12.42 0.76
CA ARG A 6 -7.07 12.25 2.12
C ARG A 6 -8.12 12.54 3.19
N SER A 7 -9.09 13.41 2.89
CA SER A 7 -10.18 13.70 3.84
C SER A 7 -11.04 12.47 4.14
N ARG A 8 -11.04 11.49 3.24
CA ARG A 8 -11.80 10.25 3.40
C ARG A 8 -10.98 9.11 4.01
N LEU A 9 -9.68 9.33 4.26
CA LEU A 9 -8.77 8.30 4.73
C LEU A 9 -8.37 8.55 6.18
N GLN A 10 -8.16 7.46 6.92
CA GLN A 10 -7.47 7.52 8.20
C GLN A 10 -6.02 7.10 7.94
N ARG A 11 -5.24 8.04 7.42
CA ARG A 11 -3.85 7.79 7.08
C ARG A 11 -3.03 7.40 8.31
N ILE A 12 -2.09 6.50 8.13
CA ILE A 12 -1.30 5.98 9.25
C ILE A 12 0.19 6.23 9.02
N THR A 13 0.93 6.29 10.11
CA THR A 13 2.39 6.43 10.07
C THR A 13 3.03 5.12 9.62
N PRO A 14 4.30 5.16 9.15
CA PRO A 14 5.01 3.92 8.85
C PRO A 14 5.05 2.94 10.03
N ALA A 15 5.26 3.41 11.25
CA ALA A 15 5.27 2.55 12.43
C ALA A 15 3.93 1.86 12.66
N GLN A 16 2.83 2.62 12.50
CA GLN A 16 1.48 2.05 12.62
C GLN A 16 1.21 1.03 11.51
N ALA A 17 1.69 1.30 10.30
CA ALA A 17 1.53 0.38 9.18
C ALA A 17 2.30 -0.91 9.42
N HIS A 18 3.50 -0.82 9.97
CA HIS A 18 4.30 -1.99 10.31
C HIS A 18 3.58 -2.84 11.37
N ASP A 19 3.07 -2.21 12.43
CA ASP A 19 2.32 -2.91 13.46
C ASP A 19 1.09 -3.60 12.89
N ALA A 20 0.38 -2.92 11.99
CA ALA A 20 -0.80 -3.50 11.35
C ALA A 20 -0.43 -4.70 10.46
N LEU A 21 0.68 -4.60 9.73
CA LEU A 21 1.17 -5.71 8.90
C LEU A 21 1.47 -6.94 9.76
N VAL A 22 2.16 -6.75 10.87
CA VAL A 22 2.45 -7.83 11.81
C VAL A 22 1.16 -8.45 12.35
N ALA A 23 0.14 -7.64 12.55
CA ALA A 23 -1.16 -8.11 13.04
C ALA A 23 -2.07 -8.72 11.96
N GLY A 24 -1.62 -8.76 10.71
CA GLY A 24 -2.34 -9.45 9.64
C GLY A 24 -2.97 -8.55 8.58
N ALA A 25 -2.81 -7.23 8.66
CA ALA A 25 -3.27 -6.33 7.61
C ALA A 25 -2.45 -6.54 6.33
N LEU A 26 -3.03 -6.16 5.20
CA LEU A 26 -2.37 -6.28 3.90
C LEU A 26 -1.67 -4.96 3.59
N LEU A 27 -0.34 -5.00 3.47
CA LEU A 27 0.44 -3.86 2.98
C LEU A 27 0.69 -4.09 1.50
N VAL A 28 0.30 -3.13 0.67
CA VAL A 28 0.33 -3.28 -0.78
C VAL A 28 1.22 -2.22 -1.39
N ASP A 29 2.30 -2.65 -2.02
CA ASP A 29 3.25 -1.78 -2.68
C ASP A 29 2.83 -1.58 -4.13
N ILE A 30 2.46 -0.35 -4.48
CA ILE A 30 1.97 -0.04 -5.82
C ILE A 30 3.03 0.60 -6.71
N ARG A 31 4.28 0.68 -6.23
CA ARG A 31 5.37 1.25 -7.04
C ARG A 31 5.66 0.35 -8.24
N PRO A 32 6.05 0.96 -9.39
CA PRO A 32 6.51 0.16 -10.52
C PRO A 32 7.79 -0.60 -10.18
N GLY A 33 8.05 -1.67 -10.93
CA GLY A 33 9.19 -2.55 -10.65
C GLY A 33 10.53 -1.85 -10.64
N TRP A 34 10.75 -0.91 -11.57
CA TRP A 34 12.02 -0.17 -11.63
C TRP A 34 12.26 0.65 -10.36
N GLN A 35 11.20 1.21 -9.79
CA GLN A 35 11.31 2.02 -8.59
C GLN A 35 11.60 1.16 -7.35
N ARG A 36 10.92 0.03 -7.23
CA ARG A 36 11.20 -0.93 -6.16
C ARG A 36 12.63 -1.46 -6.25
N ALA A 37 13.10 -1.73 -7.47
CA ALA A 37 14.46 -2.19 -7.68
C ALA A 37 15.50 -1.15 -7.27
N ALA A 38 15.19 0.14 -7.49
CA ALA A 38 16.11 1.23 -7.14
C ALA A 38 16.08 1.58 -5.66
N GLU A 39 14.92 1.55 -5.03
CA GLU A 39 14.74 2.04 -3.65
C GLU A 39 14.79 0.96 -2.59
N GLY A 40 14.42 -0.26 -2.94
CA GLY A 40 14.28 -1.35 -1.99
C GLY A 40 12.83 -1.74 -1.79
N GLU A 41 12.60 -2.82 -1.05
CA GLU A 41 11.27 -3.38 -0.85
C GLU A 41 10.99 -3.64 0.62
N VAL A 42 9.71 -3.74 0.96
CA VAL A 42 9.28 -4.08 2.31
C VAL A 42 8.96 -5.58 2.38
N PRO A 43 9.66 -6.33 3.23
CA PRO A 43 9.33 -7.76 3.40
C PRO A 43 7.89 -7.93 3.86
N GLY A 44 7.19 -8.86 3.24
CA GLY A 44 5.79 -9.14 3.59
C GLY A 44 4.77 -8.31 2.83
N ALA A 45 5.19 -7.27 2.10
CA ALA A 45 4.27 -6.49 1.29
C ALA A 45 3.86 -7.28 0.04
N LEU A 46 2.58 -7.14 -0.33
CA LEU A 46 2.10 -7.61 -1.62
C LEU A 46 2.47 -6.59 -2.68
N VAL A 47 2.89 -7.05 -3.86
CA VAL A 47 3.23 -6.16 -4.95
C VAL A 47 2.10 -6.19 -5.97
N VAL A 48 1.42 -5.05 -6.10
CA VAL A 48 0.36 -4.87 -7.10
C VAL A 48 0.53 -3.49 -7.68
N GLU A 49 0.92 -3.40 -8.94
CA GLU A 49 1.10 -2.10 -9.58
C GLU A 49 -0.22 -1.35 -9.68
N ARG A 50 -0.13 -0.01 -9.67
CA ARG A 50 -1.29 0.86 -9.54
C ARG A 50 -2.39 0.56 -10.56
N ASN A 51 -2.02 0.23 -11.80
CA ASN A 51 -2.99 0.00 -12.88
C ASN A 51 -3.80 -1.29 -12.73
N HIS A 52 -3.40 -2.19 -11.83
CA HIS A 52 -4.12 -3.44 -11.58
C HIS A 52 -4.79 -3.47 -10.20
N LEU A 53 -4.62 -2.40 -9.41
CA LEU A 53 -4.95 -2.44 -7.98
C LEU A 53 -6.42 -2.78 -7.73
N GLU A 54 -7.34 -2.09 -8.39
CA GLU A 54 -8.76 -2.30 -8.18
C GLU A 54 -9.18 -3.73 -8.53
N TRP A 55 -8.67 -4.24 -9.64
CA TRP A 55 -9.00 -5.59 -10.09
C TRP A 55 -8.55 -6.66 -9.09
N ARG A 56 -7.37 -6.44 -8.50
CA ARG A 56 -6.78 -7.43 -7.62
C ARG A 56 -7.40 -7.42 -6.23
N PHE A 57 -8.08 -6.35 -5.84
CA PHE A 57 -8.67 -6.22 -4.50
C PHE A 57 -10.19 -6.15 -4.49
N ASP A 58 -10.85 -6.05 -5.65
CA ASP A 58 -12.31 -6.09 -5.72
C ASP A 58 -12.79 -7.51 -5.40
N PRO A 59 -13.53 -7.70 -4.29
CA PRO A 59 -13.97 -9.04 -3.89
C PRO A 59 -14.87 -9.72 -4.93
N GLU A 60 -15.47 -8.94 -5.84
CA GLU A 60 -16.37 -9.48 -6.87
C GLU A 60 -15.67 -9.72 -8.20
N CYS A 61 -14.38 -9.45 -8.30
CA CYS A 61 -13.63 -9.64 -9.53
C CYS A 61 -12.94 -11.01 -9.54
N ASP A 62 -13.03 -11.72 -10.67
CA ASP A 62 -12.40 -13.03 -10.80
C ASP A 62 -10.87 -12.91 -10.74
N ALA A 63 -10.32 -11.75 -11.09
CA ALA A 63 -8.88 -11.50 -11.05
C ALA A 63 -8.36 -11.14 -9.67
N ARG A 64 -9.21 -11.16 -8.63
CA ARG A 64 -8.79 -10.78 -7.28
C ARG A 64 -7.71 -11.69 -6.72
N LEU A 65 -6.90 -11.13 -5.83
CA LEU A 65 -5.94 -11.92 -5.07
C LEU A 65 -6.68 -12.82 -4.07
N PRO A 66 -6.09 -13.97 -3.70
CA PRO A 66 -6.68 -14.82 -2.66
C PRO A 66 -6.91 -14.08 -1.35
N GLN A 67 -6.07 -13.09 -1.05
CA GLN A 67 -6.19 -12.29 0.17
C GLN A 67 -7.37 -11.31 0.14
N ALA A 68 -7.91 -11.00 -1.04
CA ALA A 68 -9.07 -10.12 -1.20
C ALA A 68 -10.36 -10.89 -0.91
N THR A 69 -10.54 -11.27 0.34
CA THR A 69 -11.62 -12.17 0.77
C THR A 69 -12.96 -11.49 0.98
N GLY A 70 -12.98 -10.15 1.06
CA GLY A 70 -14.23 -9.41 1.27
C GLY A 70 -13.94 -7.93 1.46
N TYR A 71 -14.99 -7.16 1.76
CA TYR A 71 -14.88 -5.71 1.90
C TYR A 71 -14.31 -5.28 3.26
N GLU A 72 -14.13 -6.21 4.19
CA GLU A 72 -13.64 -5.91 5.54
C GLU A 72 -12.12 -5.98 5.65
N VAL A 73 -11.42 -6.42 4.62
CA VAL A 73 -9.96 -6.51 4.68
C VAL A 73 -9.35 -5.14 4.86
N GLN A 74 -8.31 -5.06 5.71
CA GLN A 74 -7.56 -3.83 5.90
C GLN A 74 -6.45 -3.79 4.87
N VAL A 75 -6.56 -2.87 3.91
CA VAL A 75 -5.57 -2.69 2.85
C VAL A 75 -4.84 -1.38 3.09
N ILE A 76 -3.53 -1.46 3.24
CA ILE A 76 -2.66 -0.29 3.46
C ILE A 76 -1.80 -0.13 2.23
N VAL A 77 -1.99 0.97 1.51
CA VAL A 77 -1.31 1.21 0.24
C VAL A 77 0.00 1.96 0.47
N LEU A 78 1.06 1.48 -0.14
CA LEU A 78 2.39 2.06 -0.04
C LEU A 78 2.87 2.50 -1.42
N CYS A 79 3.32 3.75 -1.54
CA CYS A 79 4.06 4.22 -2.70
C CYS A 79 5.37 4.85 -2.22
N SER A 80 6.09 5.56 -3.09
CA SER A 80 7.41 6.08 -2.71
C SER A 80 7.34 7.20 -1.69
N GLU A 81 6.49 8.21 -1.93
CA GLU A 81 6.44 9.43 -1.13
C GLU A 81 5.08 9.70 -0.47
N GLY A 82 4.11 8.84 -0.69
CA GLY A 82 2.81 8.97 -0.05
C GLY A 82 1.81 9.86 -0.78
N TYR A 83 2.02 10.13 -2.07
CA TYR A 83 1.07 10.92 -2.87
C TYR A 83 0.09 10.03 -3.63
N THR A 84 0.60 9.22 -4.56
CA THR A 84 -0.24 8.32 -5.37
C THR A 84 -1.00 7.33 -4.50
N SER A 85 -0.41 6.90 -3.39
CA SER A 85 -1.05 5.95 -2.49
C SER A 85 -2.35 6.49 -1.89
N SER A 86 -2.43 7.80 -1.64
CA SER A 86 -3.68 8.40 -1.12
C SER A 86 -4.80 8.29 -2.15
N LEU A 87 -4.50 8.57 -3.42
CA LEU A 87 -5.49 8.46 -4.49
C LEU A 87 -5.89 7.00 -4.69
N ALA A 88 -4.92 6.09 -4.62
CA ALA A 88 -5.18 4.67 -4.79
C ALA A 88 -6.05 4.11 -3.66
N ALA A 89 -5.75 4.48 -2.42
CA ALA A 89 -6.54 4.04 -1.27
C ALA A 89 -7.97 4.57 -1.34
N ASP A 90 -8.14 5.81 -1.77
CA ASP A 90 -9.47 6.40 -1.94
C ASP A 90 -10.25 5.66 -3.03
N SER A 91 -9.58 5.25 -4.10
CA SER A 91 -10.21 4.45 -5.15
C SER A 91 -10.72 3.11 -4.60
N LEU A 92 -9.92 2.46 -3.76
CA LEU A 92 -10.36 1.20 -3.12
C LEU A 92 -11.55 1.42 -2.20
N ARG A 93 -11.60 2.54 -1.48
CA ARG A 93 -12.76 2.87 -0.66
C ARG A 93 -14.02 3.03 -1.52
N SER A 94 -13.89 3.62 -2.70
CA SER A 94 -15.01 3.78 -3.63
C SER A 94 -15.56 2.45 -4.11
N LEU A 95 -14.74 1.40 -4.12
CA LEU A 95 -15.19 0.05 -4.44
C LEU A 95 -15.93 -0.62 -3.27
N GLY A 96 -15.84 -0.06 -2.07
CA GLY A 96 -16.44 -0.64 -0.88
C GLY A 96 -15.46 -1.15 0.16
N LEU A 97 -14.15 -1.05 -0.11
CA LEU A 97 -13.11 -1.46 0.85
C LEU A 97 -12.92 -0.34 1.87
N HIS A 98 -13.85 -0.25 2.81
CA HIS A 98 -13.94 0.90 3.72
C HIS A 98 -12.77 1.00 4.71
N ARG A 99 -11.95 -0.03 4.83
CA ARG A 99 -10.75 -0.02 5.68
C ARG A 99 -9.47 0.27 4.91
N ALA A 100 -9.57 0.68 3.64
CA ALA A 100 -8.40 1.04 2.86
C ALA A 100 -7.82 2.37 3.33
N THR A 101 -6.52 2.43 3.44
CA THR A 101 -5.78 3.65 3.76
C THR A 101 -4.38 3.58 3.15
N ASP A 102 -3.53 4.56 3.48
CA ASP A 102 -2.17 4.58 2.96
C ASP A 102 -1.17 5.03 4.02
N VAL A 103 0.12 4.90 3.69
CA VAL A 103 1.21 5.22 4.61
C VAL A 103 1.68 6.66 4.37
N ILE A 104 1.64 7.47 5.43
CA ILE A 104 2.15 8.86 5.39
C ILE A 104 3.64 8.83 5.04
N GLY A 105 4.01 9.57 3.99
CA GLY A 105 5.40 9.67 3.54
C GLY A 105 5.90 8.46 2.76
N GLY A 106 5.12 7.40 2.64
CA GLY A 106 5.43 6.24 1.83
C GLY A 106 6.69 5.49 2.22
N PHE A 107 7.30 4.83 1.23
CA PHE A 107 8.51 4.03 1.45
C PHE A 107 9.67 4.88 1.98
N GLN A 108 9.79 6.14 1.52
CA GLN A 108 10.88 7.02 1.97
C GLN A 108 10.82 7.22 3.49
N SER A 109 9.65 7.47 4.04
CA SER A 109 9.49 7.61 5.49
C SER A 109 9.66 6.27 6.21
N TRP A 110 9.16 5.19 5.63
CA TRP A 110 9.36 3.84 6.16
C TRP A 110 10.84 3.54 6.34
N PHE A 111 11.63 3.82 5.30
CA PHE A 111 13.07 3.61 5.31
C PHE A 111 13.75 4.51 6.34
N ALA A 112 13.36 5.80 6.37
CA ALA A 112 13.98 6.78 7.27
C ALA A 112 13.75 6.44 8.75
N GLU A 113 12.64 5.76 9.06
CA GLU A 113 12.34 5.35 10.43
C GLU A 113 13.01 4.04 10.83
N GLY A 114 13.78 3.45 9.95
CA GLY A 114 14.53 2.23 10.26
C GLY A 114 13.69 0.97 10.31
N LEU A 115 12.49 0.98 9.71
CA LEU A 115 11.64 -0.21 9.66
C LEU A 115 12.20 -1.22 8.66
N PRO A 116 11.80 -2.50 8.76
CA PRO A 116 12.40 -3.56 7.94
C PRO A 116 12.28 -3.30 6.44
N VAL A 117 13.41 -3.37 5.74
CA VAL A 117 13.46 -3.23 4.28
C VAL A 117 14.43 -4.26 3.72
N ARG A 118 14.21 -4.62 2.45
CA ARG A 118 15.15 -5.40 1.67
C ARG A 118 15.79 -4.46 0.66
N LEU A 119 17.10 -4.22 0.83
CA LEU A 119 17.80 -3.26 -0.02
C LEU A 119 18.06 -3.83 -1.42
N PRO A 120 18.24 -2.94 -2.43
CA PRO A 120 18.51 -3.38 -3.79
C PRO A 120 19.82 -4.15 -3.88
N ARG A 121 19.83 -5.24 -4.64
CA ARG A 121 21.02 -6.07 -4.81
C ARG A 121 22.12 -5.35 -5.58
N GLY A 122 21.75 -4.48 -6.50
CA GLY A 122 22.70 -3.73 -7.31
C GLY A 122 23.24 -2.48 -6.63
N GLY A 123 22.83 -2.22 -5.39
CA GLY A 123 23.17 -1.00 -4.67
C GLY A 123 24.54 -0.95 -4.05
N ARG A 124 25.40 -1.86 -4.41
CA ARG A 124 26.79 -1.85 -3.91
C ARG A 124 27.71 -1.08 -4.80
#